data_d3b1ea5f70b509c08fbd6da4de73c636
#
_entry.id   d3b1ea5f70b509c08fbd6da4de73c636
#
_cell.length_a   1.000
_cell.length_b   1.000
_cell.length_c   1.000
_cell.angle_alpha   90.00
_cell.angle_beta   90.00
_cell.angle_gamma   90.00
#
_symmetry.space_group_name_H-M   'P 1'
#
loop_
_entity.id
_entity.type
_entity.pdbx_description
1 polymer ?
#
loop_
_entity_poly.entity_id
_entity_poly.type
_entity_poly.pdbx_seq_one_letter_code
_entity_poly.pdbx_strand_id
1 'polypeptide(L)'
;MDKRVVITGLGAITPIGKNVEETWNSIKEKKCGIDEITLFNTENFKTKLAAEVKKYDALEYFDAKQAKRLDRYSQFAIIAAREAVKSSEISKENTDFNRVGIFVSSGIGGLTTIQEQCRIDNEKGNKRVSPMFIPMSIANMAAGNIAIEFGFKGESMSILTACASSTHAIGEAYKTIKLGLEDVVIAGGAEAAICEVGIAGFENMKALSFETDKNRASIPFDKQRNGFVMGEGAGIVVLEELEHAKRRNANIYGEVIGFGATTDAYHITSPCPDGEGGACAMQRALDDAKILANEVDYINAHGTSTHLNDLTETLAIKKVFGNNTDVMVSSTKGNTGHLLGAAGAVEAIICTKAMEEGIVPPTINYKEKDEECDLNLVVGDSKKENLNIVLSNSLGFGGHNACIAIKKFEN
;
A
#
# COMPACT_ATOMS: atom_id res chain seq x y z
N MET A 1 -10.75 -12.50 -26.11
CA MET A 1 -9.34 -12.28 -25.75
C MET A 1 -9.33 -11.44 -24.51
N ASP A 2 -8.48 -11.78 -23.56
CA ASP A 2 -8.28 -10.97 -22.35
C ASP A 2 -7.77 -9.58 -22.75
N LYS A 3 -8.29 -8.55 -22.11
CA LYS A 3 -7.85 -7.17 -22.32
C LYS A 3 -6.53 -6.91 -21.57
N ARG A 4 -5.66 -6.08 -22.12
CA ARG A 4 -4.45 -5.61 -21.44
C ARG A 4 -4.80 -4.44 -20.53
N VAL A 5 -4.12 -4.37 -19.37
CA VAL A 5 -4.43 -3.41 -18.31
C VAL A 5 -3.21 -2.55 -18.01
N VAL A 6 -3.33 -1.26 -18.23
CA VAL A 6 -2.23 -0.30 -18.05
C VAL A 6 -2.49 0.66 -16.89
N ILE A 7 -1.43 1.23 -16.36
CA ILE A 7 -1.46 2.26 -15.31
C ILE A 7 -1.37 3.61 -16.01
N THR A 8 -2.42 4.42 -15.92
CA THR A 8 -2.49 5.75 -16.56
C THR A 8 -2.50 6.90 -15.57
N GLY A 9 -2.62 6.65 -14.26
CA GLY A 9 -2.58 7.68 -13.25
C GLY A 9 -2.03 7.18 -11.93
N LEU A 10 -1.31 8.04 -11.21
CA LEU A 10 -0.69 7.79 -9.92
C LEU A 10 -1.03 8.91 -8.95
N GLY A 11 -1.29 8.58 -7.69
CA GLY A 11 -1.50 9.57 -6.64
C GLY A 11 -1.14 9.00 -5.28
N ALA A 12 -0.50 9.80 -4.43
CA ALA A 12 -0.04 9.38 -3.12
C ALA A 12 -0.05 10.51 -2.09
N ILE A 13 -0.26 10.13 -0.84
CA ILE A 13 0.07 10.94 0.33
C ILE A 13 0.69 10.02 1.36
N THR A 14 1.90 10.32 1.81
CA THR A 14 2.73 9.42 2.64
C THR A 14 3.46 10.23 3.72
N PRO A 15 4.07 9.56 4.72
CA PRO A 15 4.90 10.24 5.73
C PRO A 15 6.11 11.01 5.15
N ILE A 16 6.50 10.71 3.91
CA ILE A 16 7.67 11.28 3.24
C ILE A 16 7.34 12.16 2.04
N GLY A 17 6.06 12.35 1.70
CA GLY A 17 5.64 13.20 0.59
C GLY A 17 4.13 13.39 0.53
N LYS A 18 3.68 14.59 0.13
CA LYS A 18 2.26 14.95 -0.04
C LYS A 18 1.71 14.60 -1.43
N ASN A 19 2.54 14.05 -2.31
CA ASN A 19 2.23 13.60 -3.66
C ASN A 19 3.24 12.52 -4.11
N VAL A 20 3.03 11.97 -5.30
CA VAL A 20 3.89 10.91 -5.87
C VAL A 20 5.32 11.39 -6.06
N GLU A 21 5.52 12.58 -6.61
CA GLU A 21 6.85 13.12 -6.91
C GLU A 21 7.67 13.37 -5.62
N GLU A 22 7.06 13.98 -4.60
CA GLU A 22 7.71 14.18 -3.31
C GLU A 22 8.04 12.85 -2.63
N THR A 23 7.11 11.88 -2.68
CA THR A 23 7.31 10.55 -2.12
C THR A 23 8.48 9.85 -2.81
N TRP A 24 8.52 9.85 -4.13
CA TRP A 24 9.57 9.20 -4.89
C TRP A 24 10.94 9.87 -4.70
N ASN A 25 11.01 11.20 -4.72
CA ASN A 25 12.24 11.93 -4.42
C ASN A 25 12.75 11.63 -3.01
N SER A 26 11.88 11.55 -2.03
CA SER A 26 12.21 11.17 -0.66
C SER A 26 12.73 9.73 -0.55
N ILE A 27 12.20 8.79 -1.35
CA ILE A 27 12.73 7.42 -1.47
C ILE A 27 14.17 7.45 -2.00
N LYS A 28 14.42 8.17 -3.10
CA LYS A 28 15.76 8.32 -3.70
C LYS A 28 16.75 8.97 -2.74
N GLU A 29 16.30 9.93 -1.96
CA GLU A 29 17.10 10.62 -0.93
C GLU A 29 17.23 9.81 0.37
N LYS A 30 16.66 8.61 0.43
CA LYS A 30 16.69 7.70 1.60
C LYS A 30 16.12 8.35 2.87
N LYS A 31 15.10 9.21 2.73
CA LYS A 31 14.43 9.85 3.86
C LYS A 31 13.67 8.83 4.70
N CYS A 32 13.82 8.93 6.01
CA CYS A 32 13.01 8.20 6.98
C CYS A 32 11.83 9.08 7.41
N GLY A 33 10.59 8.60 7.21
CA GLY A 33 9.37 9.30 7.63
C GLY A 33 8.96 9.01 9.06
N ILE A 34 9.66 8.08 9.72
CA ILE A 34 9.41 7.69 11.12
C ILE A 34 9.89 8.79 12.05
N ASP A 35 9.06 9.12 13.04
CA ASP A 35 9.38 10.12 14.06
C ASP A 35 8.53 9.87 15.32
N GLU A 36 8.71 10.70 16.36
CA GLU A 36 7.85 10.65 17.54
C GLU A 36 6.37 10.86 17.16
N ILE A 37 5.48 10.09 17.81
CA ILE A 37 4.03 10.24 17.66
C ILE A 37 3.63 11.60 18.21
N THR A 38 2.90 12.38 17.38
CA THR A 38 2.41 13.72 17.73
C THR A 38 0.87 13.80 17.83
N LEU A 39 0.16 12.78 17.32
CA LEU A 39 -1.30 12.77 17.28
C LEU A 39 -1.97 12.55 18.64
N PHE A 40 -1.23 12.00 19.62
CA PHE A 40 -1.71 11.81 20.99
C PHE A 40 -0.54 11.71 21.99
N ASN A 41 -0.84 11.77 23.30
CA ASN A 41 0.17 11.64 24.35
C ASN A 41 0.60 10.17 24.52
N THR A 42 1.89 9.90 24.29
CA THR A 42 2.48 8.56 24.36
C THR A 42 3.10 8.20 25.71
N GLU A 43 2.93 9.02 26.77
CA GLU A 43 3.61 8.82 28.06
C GLU A 43 3.43 7.39 28.60
N ASN A 44 2.22 6.84 28.50
CA ASN A 44 1.87 5.50 29.01
C ASN A 44 2.08 4.37 27.97
N PHE A 45 2.62 4.64 26.79
CA PHE A 45 2.90 3.66 25.76
C PHE A 45 4.39 3.29 25.74
N LYS A 46 4.71 2.04 25.39
CA LYS A 46 6.08 1.63 25.08
C LYS A 46 6.49 2.12 23.69
N THR A 47 5.57 2.06 22.75
CA THR A 47 5.74 2.56 21.38
C THR A 47 5.71 4.08 21.39
N LYS A 48 6.80 4.69 20.91
CA LYS A 48 6.96 6.14 20.85
C LYS A 48 6.96 6.68 19.43
N LEU A 49 7.22 5.81 18.45
CA LEU A 49 7.46 6.17 17.06
C LEU A 49 6.33 5.69 16.15
N ALA A 50 6.01 6.52 15.17
CA ALA A 50 5.14 6.20 14.05
C ALA A 50 5.56 7.00 12.81
N ALA A 51 5.04 6.61 11.65
CA ALA A 51 5.23 7.33 10.40
C ALA A 51 3.94 8.11 10.06
N GLU A 52 3.80 9.31 10.62
CA GLU A 52 2.66 10.21 10.41
C GLU A 52 2.84 11.03 9.13
N VAL A 53 1.74 11.36 8.45
CA VAL A 53 1.74 12.38 7.39
C VAL A 53 1.99 13.75 8.02
N LYS A 54 3.19 14.26 7.80
CA LYS A 54 3.70 15.47 8.49
C LYS A 54 2.96 16.74 8.06
N LYS A 55 2.69 17.63 9.03
CA LYS A 55 2.08 18.96 8.81
C LYS A 55 0.80 18.87 7.95
N TYR A 56 -0.02 17.85 8.20
CA TYR A 56 -1.29 17.71 7.53
C TYR A 56 -2.35 18.63 8.15
N ASP A 57 -2.92 19.49 7.33
CA ASP A 57 -4.13 20.27 7.66
C ASP A 57 -5.21 19.94 6.64
N ALA A 58 -6.33 19.39 7.10
CA ALA A 58 -7.46 19.05 6.23
C ALA A 58 -8.05 20.28 5.50
N LEU A 59 -7.92 21.47 6.07
CA LEU A 59 -8.42 22.72 5.47
C LEU A 59 -7.61 23.21 4.27
N GLU A 60 -6.41 22.67 4.03
CA GLU A 60 -5.66 22.87 2.78
C GLU A 60 -6.33 22.16 1.58
N TYR A 61 -7.14 21.12 1.84
CA TYR A 61 -7.69 20.22 0.82
C TYR A 61 -9.22 20.23 0.74
N PHE A 62 -9.90 20.55 1.86
CA PHE A 62 -11.35 20.44 2.01
C PHE A 62 -11.92 21.70 2.66
N ASP A 63 -13.17 22.04 2.35
CA ASP A 63 -13.88 23.01 3.17
C ASP A 63 -14.14 22.47 4.59
N ALA A 64 -14.40 23.37 5.53
CA ALA A 64 -14.58 23.02 6.95
C ALA A 64 -15.75 22.04 7.21
N LYS A 65 -16.76 22.00 6.34
CA LYS A 65 -17.90 21.08 6.46
C LYS A 65 -17.54 19.70 5.96
N GLN A 66 -16.83 19.61 4.84
CA GLN A 66 -16.30 18.35 4.29
C GLN A 66 -15.30 17.74 5.27
N ALA A 67 -14.29 18.51 5.72
CA ALA A 67 -13.26 18.04 6.66
C ALA A 67 -13.85 17.39 7.91
N LYS A 68 -14.95 17.94 8.47
CA LYS A 68 -15.63 17.40 9.65
C LYS A 68 -16.47 16.14 9.40
N ARG A 69 -16.72 15.77 8.14
CA ARG A 69 -17.57 14.63 7.75
C ARG A 69 -16.80 13.46 7.17
N LEU A 70 -15.49 13.59 7.09
CA LEU A 70 -14.58 12.57 6.57
C LEU A 70 -13.61 12.16 7.68
N ASP A 71 -13.49 10.85 7.92
CA ASP A 71 -12.36 10.34 8.71
C ASP A 71 -11.04 10.58 7.95
N ARG A 72 -9.94 10.68 8.69
CA ARG A 72 -8.61 10.97 8.16
C ARG A 72 -8.18 10.02 7.04
N TYR A 73 -8.49 8.72 7.13
CA TYR A 73 -8.16 7.78 6.06
C TYR A 73 -8.91 8.09 4.76
N SER A 74 -10.20 8.48 4.87
CA SER A 74 -10.99 8.88 3.70
C SER A 74 -10.49 10.20 3.10
N GLN A 75 -10.00 11.14 3.93
CA GLN A 75 -9.37 12.36 3.46
C GLN A 75 -8.12 12.04 2.63
N PHE A 76 -7.24 11.16 3.12
CA PHE A 76 -6.06 10.72 2.38
C PHE A 76 -6.41 10.03 1.06
N ALA A 77 -7.43 9.15 1.07
CA ALA A 77 -7.90 8.48 -0.13
C ALA A 77 -8.35 9.48 -1.21
N ILE A 78 -9.13 10.51 -0.84
CA ILE A 78 -9.61 11.54 -1.76
C ILE A 78 -8.43 12.38 -2.30
N ILE A 79 -7.48 12.76 -1.46
CA ILE A 79 -6.31 13.54 -1.86
C ILE A 79 -5.49 12.77 -2.90
N ALA A 80 -5.17 11.50 -2.61
CA ALA A 80 -4.45 10.65 -3.55
C ALA A 80 -5.25 10.40 -4.84
N ALA A 81 -6.58 10.21 -4.74
CA ALA A 81 -7.43 10.04 -5.91
C ALA A 81 -7.48 11.30 -6.79
N ARG A 82 -7.48 12.49 -6.20
CA ARG A 82 -7.40 13.75 -6.97
C ARG A 82 -6.13 13.85 -7.79
N GLU A 83 -4.99 13.48 -7.23
CA GLU A 83 -3.72 13.43 -7.95
C GLU A 83 -3.75 12.38 -9.06
N ALA A 84 -4.18 11.14 -8.75
CA ALA A 84 -4.24 10.04 -9.71
C ALA A 84 -5.17 10.33 -10.90
N VAL A 85 -6.37 10.86 -10.64
CA VAL A 85 -7.33 11.23 -11.70
C VAL A 85 -6.79 12.41 -12.53
N LYS A 86 -6.17 13.38 -11.89
CA LYS A 86 -5.54 14.50 -12.61
C LYS A 86 -4.40 14.02 -13.52
N SER A 87 -3.52 13.16 -13.02
CA SER A 87 -2.39 12.65 -13.82
C SER A 87 -2.84 11.72 -14.95
N SER A 88 -3.99 11.04 -14.79
CA SER A 88 -4.57 10.21 -15.84
C SER A 88 -5.30 10.99 -16.93
N GLU A 89 -5.64 12.26 -16.70
CA GLU A 89 -6.42 13.11 -17.63
C GLU A 89 -7.80 12.54 -18.02
N ILE A 90 -8.38 11.68 -17.15
CA ILE A 90 -9.74 11.15 -17.37
C ILE A 90 -10.76 12.28 -17.18
N SER A 91 -11.67 12.39 -18.17
CA SER A 91 -12.76 13.37 -18.14
C SER A 91 -14.03 12.79 -18.77
N LYS A 92 -15.17 13.48 -18.60
CA LYS A 92 -16.45 13.09 -19.22
C LYS A 92 -16.43 13.14 -20.74
N GLU A 93 -15.51 13.89 -21.32
CA GLU A 93 -15.34 14.06 -22.77
C GLU A 93 -14.64 12.87 -23.40
N ASN A 94 -13.84 12.12 -22.63
CA ASN A 94 -13.00 11.04 -23.14
C ASN A 94 -13.25 9.66 -22.50
N THR A 95 -14.12 9.58 -21.47
CA THR A 95 -14.37 8.36 -20.70
C THR A 95 -15.84 8.27 -20.28
N ASP A 96 -16.46 7.11 -20.43
CA ASP A 96 -17.81 6.85 -19.90
C ASP A 96 -17.72 6.58 -18.38
N PHE A 97 -18.18 7.53 -17.58
CA PHE A 97 -18.16 7.43 -16.12
C PHE A 97 -19.05 6.31 -15.55
N ASN A 98 -19.96 5.72 -16.33
CA ASN A 98 -20.69 4.51 -15.92
C ASN A 98 -19.82 3.26 -15.98
N ARG A 99 -18.63 3.33 -16.60
CA ARG A 99 -17.66 2.27 -16.73
C ARG A 99 -16.33 2.60 -16.04
N VAL A 100 -16.37 3.48 -15.03
CA VAL A 100 -15.26 3.80 -14.15
C VAL A 100 -15.55 3.23 -12.77
N GLY A 101 -14.91 2.12 -12.43
CA GLY A 101 -15.02 1.46 -11.14
C GLY A 101 -14.10 2.09 -10.06
N ILE A 102 -14.38 1.83 -8.77
CA ILE A 102 -13.60 2.34 -7.64
C ILE A 102 -13.34 1.21 -6.66
N PHE A 103 -12.12 0.68 -6.62
CA PHE A 103 -11.69 -0.40 -5.72
C PHE A 103 -10.64 0.16 -4.76
N VAL A 104 -11.12 0.86 -3.72
CA VAL A 104 -10.26 1.54 -2.74
C VAL A 104 -10.51 0.98 -1.36
N SER A 105 -9.47 0.48 -0.74
CA SER A 105 -9.48 -0.32 0.46
C SER A 105 -8.87 0.39 1.66
N SER A 106 -9.14 -0.15 2.85
CA SER A 106 -8.46 0.19 4.10
C SER A 106 -8.37 -1.10 4.92
N GLY A 107 -7.34 -1.26 5.71
CA GLY A 107 -7.23 -2.42 6.60
C GLY A 107 -8.18 -2.35 7.79
N ILE A 108 -8.43 -1.16 8.32
CA ILE A 108 -9.19 -0.95 9.56
C ILE A 108 -10.35 0.04 9.38
N GLY A 109 -10.24 1.00 8.47
CA GLY A 109 -11.22 2.06 8.29
C GLY A 109 -11.05 3.20 9.29
N GLY A 110 -12.15 3.86 9.68
CA GLY A 110 -12.15 5.06 10.52
C GLY A 110 -11.95 4.78 12.00
N LEU A 111 -10.85 4.15 12.38
CA LEU A 111 -10.55 3.80 13.78
C LEU A 111 -10.48 5.03 14.70
N THR A 112 -9.93 6.13 14.21
CA THR A 112 -9.85 7.40 14.94
C THR A 112 -11.23 7.93 15.23
N THR A 113 -12.15 7.89 14.27
CA THR A 113 -13.56 8.25 14.45
C THR A 113 -14.24 7.32 15.46
N ILE A 114 -14.01 6.00 15.40
CA ILE A 114 -14.57 5.03 16.35
C ILE A 114 -14.14 5.39 17.77
N GLN A 115 -12.84 5.57 18.00
CA GLN A 115 -12.30 5.92 19.31
C GLN A 115 -12.93 7.20 19.86
N GLU A 116 -12.99 8.26 19.05
CA GLU A 116 -13.53 9.56 19.48
C GLU A 116 -15.02 9.47 19.79
N GLN A 117 -15.82 8.79 18.97
CA GLN A 117 -17.26 8.69 19.20
C GLN A 117 -17.61 7.79 20.40
N CYS A 118 -16.84 6.71 20.66
CA CYS A 118 -16.95 5.93 21.90
C CYS A 118 -16.62 6.78 23.13
N ARG A 119 -15.61 7.65 23.05
CA ARG A 119 -15.29 8.58 24.13
C ARG A 119 -16.45 9.57 24.37
N ILE A 120 -17.01 10.15 23.31
CA ILE A 120 -18.14 11.06 23.42
C ILE A 120 -19.35 10.36 24.03
N ASP A 121 -19.67 9.15 23.65
CA ASP A 121 -20.78 8.38 24.23
C ASP A 121 -20.58 8.15 25.74
N ASN A 122 -19.41 7.73 26.14
CA ASN A 122 -19.08 7.49 27.55
C ASN A 122 -19.11 8.77 28.41
N GLU A 123 -18.61 9.91 27.89
CA GLU A 123 -18.51 11.16 28.65
C GLU A 123 -19.80 12.00 28.62
N LYS A 124 -20.53 12.00 27.49
CA LYS A 124 -21.60 12.95 27.21
C LYS A 124 -22.95 12.28 26.87
N GLY A 125 -22.94 10.95 26.76
CA GLY A 125 -24.11 10.13 26.46
C GLY A 125 -24.44 10.03 24.96
N ASN A 126 -25.24 9.00 24.63
CA ASN A 126 -25.54 8.59 23.25
C ASN A 126 -26.12 9.68 22.34
N LYS A 127 -26.87 10.66 22.92
CA LYS A 127 -27.45 11.79 22.15
C LYS A 127 -26.38 12.74 21.58
N ARG A 128 -25.13 12.62 21.98
CA ARG A 128 -24.01 13.45 21.52
C ARG A 128 -23.14 12.76 20.46
N VAL A 129 -23.35 11.47 20.24
CA VAL A 129 -22.68 10.74 19.14
C VAL A 129 -23.06 11.36 17.81
N SER A 130 -22.08 11.54 16.94
CA SER A 130 -22.27 12.18 15.64
C SER A 130 -23.22 11.35 14.74
N PRO A 131 -24.17 11.96 14.04
CA PRO A 131 -24.97 11.29 13.03
C PRO A 131 -24.12 10.80 11.84
N MET A 132 -22.90 11.31 11.68
CA MET A 132 -21.94 10.87 10.68
C MET A 132 -21.01 9.74 11.19
N PHE A 133 -21.18 9.27 12.43
CA PHE A 133 -20.31 8.26 13.02
C PHE A 133 -20.15 7.04 12.11
N ILE A 134 -21.24 6.38 11.75
CA ILE A 134 -21.18 5.17 10.92
C ILE A 134 -20.60 5.46 9.53
N PRO A 135 -21.08 6.47 8.76
CA PRO A 135 -20.48 6.79 7.46
C PRO A 135 -18.99 7.15 7.51
N MET A 136 -18.49 7.69 8.62
CA MET A 136 -17.07 8.01 8.77
C MET A 136 -16.23 6.80 9.16
N SER A 137 -16.80 5.83 9.89
CA SER A 137 -16.06 4.72 10.47
C SER A 137 -15.92 3.50 9.56
N ILE A 138 -16.89 3.21 8.68
CA ILE A 138 -16.87 2.00 7.85
C ILE A 138 -15.87 2.10 6.70
N ALA A 139 -15.12 1.00 6.50
CA ALA A 139 -13.94 0.98 5.62
C ALA A 139 -14.22 1.18 4.11
N ASN A 140 -15.46 0.95 3.66
CA ASN A 140 -15.84 1.15 2.26
C ASN A 140 -16.11 2.62 1.88
N MET A 141 -16.07 3.54 2.84
CA MET A 141 -16.43 4.93 2.56
C MET A 141 -15.33 5.71 1.85
N ALA A 142 -14.09 5.25 1.85
CA ALA A 142 -13.07 5.82 0.98
C ALA A 142 -13.48 5.67 -0.49
N ALA A 143 -13.88 4.47 -0.92
CA ALA A 143 -14.38 4.23 -2.28
C ALA A 143 -15.65 5.03 -2.59
N GLY A 144 -16.62 5.03 -1.66
CA GLY A 144 -17.87 5.79 -1.83
C GLY A 144 -17.66 7.30 -1.94
N ASN A 145 -16.76 7.88 -1.14
CA ASN A 145 -16.44 9.31 -1.22
C ASN A 145 -15.73 9.68 -2.53
N ILE A 146 -14.83 8.84 -3.04
CA ILE A 146 -14.19 9.03 -4.34
C ILE A 146 -15.24 8.98 -5.46
N ALA A 147 -16.17 8.01 -5.42
CA ALA A 147 -17.27 7.94 -6.39
C ALA A 147 -18.09 9.23 -6.43
N ILE A 148 -18.43 9.78 -5.25
CA ILE A 148 -19.20 11.04 -5.11
C ILE A 148 -18.38 12.24 -5.63
N GLU A 149 -17.09 12.30 -5.29
CA GLU A 149 -16.20 13.41 -5.66
C GLU A 149 -16.11 13.59 -7.18
N PHE A 150 -15.96 12.48 -7.91
CA PHE A 150 -15.73 12.51 -9.36
C PHE A 150 -16.98 12.21 -10.19
N GLY A 151 -18.02 11.67 -9.57
CA GLY A 151 -19.24 11.25 -10.28
C GLY A 151 -19.05 9.94 -11.05
N PHE A 152 -18.11 9.07 -10.65
CA PHE A 152 -17.91 7.75 -11.20
C PHE A 152 -19.02 6.80 -10.76
N LYS A 153 -19.54 5.95 -11.67
CA LYS A 153 -20.76 5.17 -11.47
C LYS A 153 -20.59 3.68 -11.78
N GLY A 154 -19.38 3.25 -12.12
CA GLY A 154 -19.05 1.84 -12.25
C GLY A 154 -19.09 1.13 -10.89
N GLU A 155 -18.63 -0.10 -10.84
CA GLU A 155 -18.62 -0.90 -9.62
C GLU A 155 -17.76 -0.23 -8.53
N SER A 156 -18.30 -0.11 -7.31
CA SER A 156 -17.57 0.46 -6.18
C SER A 156 -17.51 -0.53 -5.02
N MET A 157 -16.27 -0.92 -4.64
CA MET A 157 -16.07 -1.86 -3.55
C MET A 157 -14.79 -1.56 -2.74
N SER A 158 -14.71 -2.17 -1.56
CA SER A 158 -13.50 -2.22 -0.74
C SER A 158 -13.20 -3.67 -0.38
N ILE A 159 -11.97 -4.09 -0.62
CA ILE A 159 -11.48 -5.42 -0.33
C ILE A 159 -10.61 -5.34 0.93
N LEU A 160 -11.06 -6.01 2.00
CA LEU A 160 -10.38 -5.94 3.29
C LEU A 160 -9.64 -7.25 3.55
N THR A 161 -8.31 -7.18 3.42
CA THR A 161 -7.37 -8.30 3.65
C THR A 161 -6.16 -7.83 4.48
N ALA A 162 -6.47 -7.04 5.52
CA ALA A 162 -5.46 -6.44 6.41
C ALA A 162 -4.37 -5.69 5.62
N CYS A 163 -3.10 -6.01 5.84
CA CYS A 163 -1.97 -5.34 5.17
C CYS A 163 -1.91 -5.57 3.65
N ALA A 164 -2.61 -6.59 3.11
CA ALA A 164 -2.67 -6.88 1.69
C ALA A 164 -3.86 -6.21 0.97
N SER A 165 -4.68 -5.41 1.67
CA SER A 165 -5.94 -4.86 1.14
C SER A 165 -5.79 -4.11 -0.18
N SER A 166 -4.85 -3.18 -0.27
CA SER A 166 -4.69 -2.38 -1.50
C SER A 166 -4.05 -3.15 -2.65
N THR A 167 -3.20 -4.15 -2.37
CA THR A 167 -2.68 -5.05 -3.41
C THR A 167 -3.79 -5.93 -3.99
N HIS A 168 -4.68 -6.45 -3.13
CA HIS A 168 -5.89 -7.15 -3.59
C HIS A 168 -6.82 -6.22 -4.37
N ALA A 169 -7.00 -4.96 -3.94
CA ALA A 169 -7.82 -4.00 -4.66
C ALA A 169 -7.28 -3.73 -6.08
N ILE A 170 -5.97 -3.57 -6.25
CA ILE A 170 -5.32 -3.44 -7.55
C ILE A 170 -5.48 -4.73 -8.37
N GLY A 171 -5.29 -5.89 -7.75
CA GLY A 171 -5.43 -7.19 -8.42
C GLY A 171 -6.86 -7.49 -8.90
N GLU A 172 -7.88 -7.18 -8.09
CA GLU A 172 -9.27 -7.35 -8.51
C GLU A 172 -9.69 -6.30 -9.55
N ALA A 173 -9.18 -5.07 -9.46
CA ALA A 173 -9.35 -4.05 -10.51
C ALA A 173 -8.74 -4.52 -11.84
N TYR A 174 -7.54 -5.08 -11.80
CA TYR A 174 -6.91 -5.71 -12.96
C TYR A 174 -7.79 -6.79 -13.58
N LYS A 175 -8.30 -7.73 -12.77
CA LYS A 175 -9.20 -8.79 -13.28
C LYS A 175 -10.48 -8.22 -13.88
N THR A 176 -11.08 -7.23 -13.25
CA THR A 176 -12.31 -6.58 -13.70
C THR A 176 -12.14 -5.96 -15.09
N ILE A 177 -11.04 -5.25 -15.32
CA ILE A 177 -10.72 -4.67 -16.64
C ILE A 177 -10.35 -5.76 -17.63
N LYS A 178 -9.51 -6.73 -17.24
CA LYS A 178 -9.09 -7.88 -18.08
C LYS A 178 -10.28 -8.64 -18.64
N LEU A 179 -11.36 -8.80 -17.85
CA LEU A 179 -12.62 -9.41 -18.25
C LEU A 179 -13.55 -8.48 -19.03
N GLY A 180 -13.26 -7.18 -19.12
CA GLY A 180 -14.05 -6.19 -19.86
C GLY A 180 -15.31 -5.72 -19.12
N LEU A 181 -15.37 -5.93 -17.78
CA LEU A 181 -16.49 -5.47 -16.95
C LEU A 181 -16.46 -3.97 -16.74
N GLU A 182 -15.25 -3.38 -16.61
CA GLU A 182 -15.01 -1.93 -16.56
C GLU A 182 -13.96 -1.55 -17.61
N ASP A 183 -13.92 -0.28 -18.01
CA ASP A 183 -12.88 0.25 -18.89
C ASP A 183 -11.75 0.92 -18.09
N VAL A 184 -12.10 1.46 -16.94
CA VAL A 184 -11.18 2.14 -16.00
C VAL A 184 -11.54 1.75 -14.57
N VAL A 185 -10.55 1.57 -13.70
CA VAL A 185 -10.77 1.40 -12.26
C VAL A 185 -9.78 2.27 -11.48
N ILE A 186 -10.32 3.07 -10.56
CA ILE A 186 -9.54 3.79 -9.55
C ILE A 186 -9.26 2.79 -8.43
N ALA A 187 -8.02 2.35 -8.29
CA ALA A 187 -7.66 1.27 -7.37
C ALA A 187 -6.59 1.67 -6.37
N GLY A 188 -6.63 1.09 -5.18
CA GLY A 188 -5.60 1.35 -4.16
C GLY A 188 -6.11 1.24 -2.74
N GLY A 189 -5.54 2.05 -1.84
CA GLY A 189 -5.95 2.03 -0.44
C GLY A 189 -5.45 3.22 0.37
N ALA A 190 -6.08 3.39 1.53
CA ALA A 190 -5.76 4.45 2.49
C ALA A 190 -5.86 3.92 3.92
N GLU A 191 -5.03 4.44 4.80
CA GLU A 191 -5.03 4.08 6.22
C GLU A 191 -4.68 5.27 7.09
N ALA A 192 -5.35 5.41 8.26
CA ALA A 192 -5.02 6.41 9.27
C ALA A 192 -5.37 5.90 10.67
N ALA A 193 -4.68 4.83 11.09
CA ALA A 193 -4.97 4.11 12.34
C ALA A 193 -4.02 4.51 13.51
N ILE A 194 -3.23 5.59 13.37
CA ILE A 194 -2.34 6.10 14.42
C ILE A 194 -3.18 6.85 15.45
N CYS A 195 -3.74 6.11 16.41
CA CYS A 195 -4.47 6.62 17.55
C CYS A 195 -4.21 5.71 18.77
N GLU A 196 -4.67 6.12 19.97
CA GLU A 196 -4.36 5.38 21.20
C GLU A 196 -4.77 3.91 21.11
N VAL A 197 -6.02 3.60 20.68
CA VAL A 197 -6.48 2.19 20.60
C VAL A 197 -5.78 1.41 19.49
N GLY A 198 -5.42 2.06 18.38
CA GLY A 198 -4.67 1.46 17.30
C GLY A 198 -3.28 1.04 17.72
N ILE A 199 -2.53 1.97 18.31
CA ILE A 199 -1.19 1.69 18.86
C ILE A 199 -1.27 0.67 20.01
N ALA A 200 -2.20 0.82 20.97
CA ALA A 200 -2.35 -0.12 22.07
C ALA A 200 -2.65 -1.55 21.60
N GLY A 201 -3.50 -1.71 20.60
CA GLY A 201 -3.85 -3.02 20.03
C GLY A 201 -2.62 -3.74 19.48
N PHE A 202 -1.84 -3.10 18.63
CA PHE A 202 -0.64 -3.69 18.03
C PHE A 202 0.52 -3.80 19.04
N GLU A 203 0.64 -2.86 20.00
CA GLU A 203 1.62 -2.93 21.10
C GLU A 203 1.40 -4.16 21.98
N ASN A 204 0.14 -4.41 22.38
CA ASN A 204 -0.21 -5.57 23.20
C ASN A 204 -0.02 -6.90 22.45
N MET A 205 -0.13 -6.91 21.13
CA MET A 205 0.23 -8.04 20.28
C MET A 205 1.74 -8.24 20.15
N LYS A 206 2.57 -7.30 20.66
CA LYS A 206 4.03 -7.27 20.50
C LYS A 206 4.45 -7.26 19.01
N ALA A 207 3.65 -6.63 18.17
CA ALA A 207 3.90 -6.53 16.75
C ALA A 207 4.69 -5.26 16.36
N LEU A 208 4.62 -4.21 17.23
CA LEU A 208 5.31 -2.94 17.01
C LEU A 208 6.75 -2.97 17.54
N SER A 209 7.60 -2.22 16.87
CA SER A 209 8.94 -1.90 17.36
C SER A 209 8.86 -0.98 18.59
N PHE A 210 9.67 -1.28 19.62
CA PHE A 210 9.82 -0.45 20.82
C PHE A 210 11.12 0.37 20.80
N GLU A 211 11.79 0.41 19.63
CA GLU A 211 12.96 1.25 19.44
C GLU A 211 12.61 2.73 19.59
N THR A 212 13.59 3.48 20.10
CA THR A 212 13.51 4.93 20.25
C THR A 212 14.38 5.69 19.24
N ASP A 213 15.33 4.98 18.61
CA ASP A 213 16.04 5.51 17.44
C ASP A 213 15.22 5.28 16.17
N LYS A 214 14.69 6.35 15.61
CA LYS A 214 13.88 6.31 14.38
C LYS A 214 14.59 5.64 13.19
N ASN A 215 15.92 5.68 13.16
CA ASN A 215 16.71 5.01 12.12
C ASN A 215 16.94 3.52 12.40
N ARG A 216 16.45 3.00 13.52
CA ARG A 216 16.51 1.57 13.87
C ARG A 216 15.15 0.93 14.10
N ALA A 217 14.08 1.75 14.12
CA ALA A 217 12.73 1.29 14.43
C ALA A 217 12.10 0.42 13.32
N SER A 218 12.39 0.71 12.04
CA SER A 218 11.97 -0.12 10.90
C SER A 218 13.18 -0.43 10.03
N ILE A 219 13.64 -1.67 10.10
CA ILE A 219 14.88 -2.19 9.51
C ILE A 219 14.63 -3.57 8.87
N PRO A 220 13.84 -3.62 7.78
CA PRO A 220 13.47 -4.88 7.16
C PRO A 220 14.70 -5.75 6.83
N PHE A 221 14.61 -7.05 7.11
CA PHE A 221 15.63 -8.09 6.91
C PHE A 221 16.92 -7.93 7.73
N ASP A 222 17.07 -6.86 8.51
CA ASP A 222 18.21 -6.70 9.42
C ASP A 222 18.09 -7.68 10.59
N LYS A 223 19.23 -8.21 11.06
CA LYS A 223 19.28 -9.18 12.16
C LYS A 223 18.68 -8.65 13.47
N GLN A 224 18.77 -7.35 13.72
CA GLN A 224 18.25 -6.69 14.93
C GLN A 224 16.80 -6.22 14.80
N ARG A 225 16.08 -6.56 13.70
CA ARG A 225 14.66 -6.22 13.54
C ARG A 225 13.82 -6.79 14.67
N ASN A 226 12.85 -6.01 15.16
CA ASN A 226 12.11 -6.41 16.37
C ASN A 226 10.61 -6.06 16.32
N GLY A 227 10.09 -5.57 15.20
CA GLY A 227 8.70 -5.17 15.02
C GLY A 227 8.55 -4.16 13.90
N PHE A 228 7.31 -3.92 13.48
CA PHE A 228 7.05 -2.88 12.48
C PHE A 228 6.78 -1.52 13.14
N VAL A 229 6.90 -0.45 12.37
CA VAL A 229 6.46 0.90 12.74
C VAL A 229 5.18 1.21 11.99
N MET A 230 4.09 1.55 12.70
CA MET A 230 2.83 1.93 12.06
C MET A 230 3.00 3.23 11.27
N GLY A 231 2.49 3.24 10.04
CA GLY A 231 2.40 4.42 9.20
C GLY A 231 0.97 4.72 8.78
N GLU A 232 0.75 5.91 8.24
CA GLU A 232 -0.52 6.34 7.64
C GLU A 232 -0.30 6.95 6.26
N GLY A 233 -1.36 6.99 5.45
CA GLY A 233 -1.30 7.58 4.12
C GLY A 233 -2.25 6.92 3.13
N ALA A 234 -2.05 7.18 1.85
CA ALA A 234 -2.80 6.57 0.75
C ALA A 234 -1.95 6.43 -0.50
N GLY A 235 -2.25 5.40 -1.29
CA GLY A 235 -1.79 5.23 -2.65
C GLY A 235 -2.97 4.89 -3.56
N ILE A 236 -3.07 5.56 -4.69
CA ILE A 236 -4.11 5.34 -5.70
C ILE A 236 -3.45 5.22 -7.07
N VAL A 237 -3.82 4.19 -7.81
CA VAL A 237 -3.48 4.01 -9.22
C VAL A 237 -4.75 4.05 -10.06
N VAL A 238 -4.67 4.60 -11.26
CA VAL A 238 -5.71 4.48 -12.28
C VAL A 238 -5.32 3.34 -13.20
N LEU A 239 -6.07 2.25 -13.17
CA LEU A 239 -5.95 1.16 -14.12
C LEU A 239 -6.92 1.37 -15.26
N GLU A 240 -6.48 1.06 -16.49
CA GLU A 240 -7.24 1.33 -17.69
C GLU A 240 -7.01 0.25 -18.75
N GLU A 241 -8.03 -0.05 -19.52
CA GLU A 241 -7.93 -0.92 -20.68
C GLU A 241 -7.02 -0.26 -21.74
N LEU A 242 -6.05 -1.01 -22.26
CA LEU A 242 -5.00 -0.48 -23.14
C LEU A 242 -5.55 0.26 -24.37
N GLU A 243 -6.53 -0.31 -25.06
CA GLU A 243 -7.07 0.30 -26.27
C GLU A 243 -7.94 1.54 -25.95
N HIS A 244 -8.55 1.56 -24.72
CA HIS A 244 -9.19 2.77 -24.21
C HIS A 244 -8.15 3.87 -23.96
N ALA A 245 -7.04 3.55 -23.27
CA ALA A 245 -5.94 4.48 -23.01
C ALA A 245 -5.34 5.05 -24.30
N LYS A 246 -5.08 4.18 -25.29
CA LYS A 246 -4.56 4.59 -26.60
C LYS A 246 -5.51 5.53 -27.38
N ARG A 247 -6.82 5.25 -27.38
CA ARG A 247 -7.81 6.11 -28.08
C ARG A 247 -7.82 7.56 -27.58
N ARG A 248 -7.51 7.77 -26.29
CA ARG A 248 -7.45 9.10 -25.69
C ARG A 248 -6.01 9.65 -25.54
N ASN A 249 -5.00 8.96 -26.11
CA ASN A 249 -3.58 9.29 -26.01
C ASN A 249 -3.09 9.45 -24.57
N ALA A 250 -3.51 8.56 -23.67
CA ALA A 250 -3.11 8.58 -22.26
C ALA A 250 -1.60 8.37 -22.13
N ASN A 251 -0.99 9.03 -21.12
CA ASN A 251 0.31 8.63 -20.64
C ASN A 251 0.21 7.27 -19.95
N ILE A 252 1.09 6.33 -20.27
CA ILE A 252 1.11 4.98 -19.70
C ILE A 252 2.39 4.82 -18.90
N TYR A 253 2.27 4.63 -17.58
CA TYR A 253 3.39 4.46 -16.66
C TYR A 253 3.91 3.02 -16.60
N GLY A 254 3.05 2.04 -16.89
CA GLY A 254 3.37 0.60 -16.84
C GLY A 254 2.14 -0.23 -17.15
N GLU A 255 2.31 -1.55 -17.17
CA GLU A 255 1.25 -2.52 -17.39
C GLU A 255 1.18 -3.51 -16.24
N VAL A 256 0.01 -3.72 -15.66
CA VAL A 256 -0.23 -4.82 -14.72
C VAL A 256 -0.45 -6.07 -15.55
N ILE A 257 0.49 -7.02 -15.47
CA ILE A 257 0.49 -8.22 -16.30
C ILE A 257 0.06 -9.47 -15.56
N GLY A 258 0.09 -9.47 -14.22
CA GLY A 258 -0.29 -10.63 -13.43
C GLY A 258 -0.67 -10.27 -12.01
N PHE A 259 -1.52 -11.11 -11.43
CA PHE A 259 -1.95 -11.04 -10.04
C PHE A 259 -2.09 -12.46 -9.45
N GLY A 260 -1.53 -12.65 -8.25
CA GLY A 260 -1.67 -13.87 -7.49
C GLY A 260 -2.12 -13.58 -6.06
N ALA A 261 -3.06 -14.39 -5.57
CA ALA A 261 -3.57 -14.29 -4.20
C ALA A 261 -3.74 -15.69 -3.60
N THR A 262 -3.43 -15.81 -2.30
CA THR A 262 -3.54 -17.04 -1.52
C THR A 262 -3.92 -16.74 -0.09
N THR A 263 -4.22 -17.79 0.66
CA THR A 263 -4.40 -17.75 2.12
C THR A 263 -3.57 -18.85 2.76
N ASP A 264 -2.82 -18.52 3.82
CA ASP A 264 -2.01 -19.50 4.57
C ASP A 264 -2.84 -20.58 5.26
N ALA A 265 -4.06 -20.25 5.69
CA ALA A 265 -4.94 -21.12 6.49
C ALA A 265 -4.21 -21.74 7.71
N TYR A 266 -3.34 -20.96 8.35
CA TYR A 266 -2.47 -21.42 9.43
C TYR A 266 -2.79 -20.75 10.78
N HIS A 267 -2.66 -19.43 10.88
CA HIS A 267 -2.87 -18.69 12.12
C HIS A 267 -3.38 -17.27 11.82
N ILE A 268 -4.09 -16.65 12.80
CA ILE A 268 -4.73 -15.35 12.57
C ILE A 268 -3.74 -14.19 12.40
N THR A 269 -2.57 -14.26 13.01
CA THR A 269 -1.58 -13.17 12.98
C THR A 269 -0.17 -13.60 12.55
N SER A 270 0.15 -14.90 12.64
CA SER A 270 1.46 -15.41 12.26
C SER A 270 1.43 -15.98 10.84
N PRO A 271 2.42 -15.69 10.00
CA PRO A 271 2.54 -16.31 8.68
C PRO A 271 2.82 -17.81 8.83
N CYS A 272 2.51 -18.58 7.79
CA CYS A 272 2.89 -20.00 7.73
C CYS A 272 4.42 -20.14 7.73
N PRO A 273 5.03 -20.90 8.66
CA PRO A 273 6.48 -20.87 8.88
C PRO A 273 7.35 -21.27 7.67
N ASP A 274 6.77 -22.01 6.75
CA ASP A 274 7.47 -22.46 5.53
C ASP A 274 7.39 -21.46 4.37
N GLY A 275 6.62 -20.36 4.50
CA GLY A 275 6.44 -19.34 3.47
C GLY A 275 5.65 -19.81 2.24
N GLU A 276 4.93 -20.95 2.32
CA GLU A 276 4.22 -21.53 1.17
C GLU A 276 3.17 -20.59 0.59
N GLY A 277 2.39 -19.92 1.45
CA GLY A 277 1.34 -19.01 1.01
C GLY A 277 1.87 -17.85 0.16
N GLY A 278 2.94 -17.19 0.64
CA GLY A 278 3.61 -16.13 -0.12
C GLY A 278 4.24 -16.62 -1.43
N ALA A 279 4.87 -17.82 -1.40
CA ALA A 279 5.43 -18.45 -2.58
C ALA A 279 4.35 -18.75 -3.63
N CYS A 280 3.25 -19.34 -3.21
CA CYS A 280 2.11 -19.63 -4.11
C CYS A 280 1.48 -18.34 -4.67
N ALA A 281 1.42 -17.24 -3.90
CA ALA A 281 0.92 -15.96 -4.41
C ALA A 281 1.84 -15.41 -5.51
N MET A 282 3.15 -15.40 -5.30
CA MET A 282 4.13 -15.02 -6.33
C MET A 282 4.02 -15.91 -7.57
N GLN A 283 4.00 -17.26 -7.39
CA GLN A 283 3.90 -18.18 -8.52
C GLN A 283 2.62 -17.95 -9.33
N ARG A 284 1.46 -17.74 -8.68
CA ARG A 284 0.21 -17.42 -9.38
C ARG A 284 0.29 -16.11 -10.17
N ALA A 285 1.00 -15.09 -9.65
CA ALA A 285 1.21 -13.85 -10.37
C ALA A 285 2.08 -14.08 -11.63
N LEU A 286 3.12 -14.90 -11.54
CA LEU A 286 3.95 -15.29 -12.68
C LEU A 286 3.16 -16.12 -13.71
N ASP A 287 2.37 -17.08 -13.26
CA ASP A 287 1.53 -17.92 -14.12
C ASP A 287 0.47 -17.09 -14.87
N ASP A 288 -0.20 -16.14 -14.17
CA ASP A 288 -1.17 -15.22 -14.78
C ASP A 288 -0.51 -14.29 -15.80
N ALA A 289 0.70 -13.82 -15.50
CA ALA A 289 1.53 -13.02 -16.41
C ALA A 289 2.14 -13.84 -17.55
N LYS A 290 2.16 -15.18 -17.45
CA LYS A 290 2.81 -16.11 -18.39
C LYS A 290 4.31 -15.84 -18.56
N ILE A 291 4.99 -15.55 -17.45
CA ILE A 291 6.43 -15.30 -17.38
C ILE A 291 7.13 -16.31 -16.47
N LEU A 292 8.43 -16.44 -16.64
CA LEU A 292 9.28 -17.24 -15.76
C LEU A 292 9.89 -16.37 -14.66
N ALA A 293 10.24 -16.97 -13.53
CA ALA A 293 10.83 -16.28 -12.39
C ALA A 293 12.13 -15.51 -12.76
N ASN A 294 12.95 -16.05 -13.66
CA ASN A 294 14.18 -15.41 -14.12
C ASN A 294 14.00 -14.20 -15.04
N GLU A 295 12.76 -13.85 -15.39
CA GLU A 295 12.43 -12.63 -16.14
C GLU A 295 12.13 -11.45 -15.20
N VAL A 296 12.04 -11.69 -13.88
CA VAL A 296 11.76 -10.66 -12.86
C VAL A 296 13.07 -10.00 -12.43
N ASP A 297 13.14 -8.69 -12.55
CA ASP A 297 14.33 -7.90 -12.22
C ASP A 297 14.36 -7.48 -10.74
N TYR A 298 13.19 -7.19 -10.15
CA TYR A 298 13.10 -6.64 -8.81
C TYR A 298 11.81 -7.06 -8.09
N ILE A 299 11.93 -7.27 -6.79
CA ILE A 299 10.82 -7.53 -5.86
C ILE A 299 10.79 -6.42 -4.81
N ASN A 300 9.71 -5.64 -4.76
CA ASN A 300 9.38 -4.83 -3.60
C ASN A 300 8.70 -5.76 -2.59
N ALA A 301 9.46 -6.13 -1.57
CA ALA A 301 9.04 -7.08 -0.57
C ALA A 301 8.05 -6.46 0.42
N HIS A 302 7.19 -7.29 1.00
CA HIS A 302 6.38 -6.88 2.14
C HIS A 302 7.26 -6.38 3.28
N GLY A 303 8.30 -7.13 3.65
CA GLY A 303 9.43 -6.69 4.48
C GLY A 303 9.03 -5.72 5.61
N THR A 304 8.36 -6.22 6.65
CA THR A 304 7.78 -5.38 7.71
C THR A 304 8.74 -5.03 8.84
N SER A 305 9.96 -5.57 8.84
CA SER A 305 10.89 -5.48 9.98
C SER A 305 10.44 -6.31 11.21
N THR A 306 9.49 -7.22 11.03
CA THR A 306 9.18 -8.24 12.05
C THR A 306 10.00 -9.50 11.79
N HIS A 307 10.42 -10.17 12.86
CA HIS A 307 11.27 -11.36 12.74
C HIS A 307 10.62 -12.44 11.86
N LEU A 308 9.35 -12.78 12.16
CA LEU A 308 8.64 -13.86 11.47
C LEU A 308 8.33 -13.54 10.01
N ASN A 309 7.83 -12.33 9.72
CA ASN A 309 7.47 -11.98 8.34
C ASN A 309 8.69 -12.02 7.43
N ASP A 310 9.78 -11.35 7.82
CA ASP A 310 10.93 -11.21 6.93
C ASP A 310 11.62 -12.55 6.69
N LEU A 311 11.64 -13.44 7.70
CA LEU A 311 12.12 -14.80 7.56
C LEU A 311 11.23 -15.62 6.60
N THR A 312 9.92 -15.63 6.82
CA THR A 312 9.01 -16.43 5.98
C THR A 312 8.91 -15.90 4.55
N GLU A 313 8.98 -14.57 4.35
CA GLU A 313 9.04 -13.99 3.01
C GLU A 313 10.35 -14.33 2.31
N THR A 314 11.48 -14.38 3.02
CA THR A 314 12.75 -14.88 2.48
C THR A 314 12.61 -16.31 1.97
N LEU A 315 12.00 -17.20 2.76
CA LEU A 315 11.74 -18.59 2.34
C LEU A 315 10.80 -18.65 1.14
N ALA A 316 9.76 -17.83 1.11
CA ALA A 316 8.81 -17.74 -0.01
C ALA A 316 9.51 -17.32 -1.31
N ILE A 317 10.34 -16.27 -1.27
CA ILE A 317 11.12 -15.81 -2.42
C ILE A 317 12.06 -16.91 -2.90
N LYS A 318 12.80 -17.58 -2.01
CA LYS A 318 13.69 -18.67 -2.37
C LYS A 318 13.00 -19.88 -3.00
N LYS A 319 11.77 -20.19 -2.57
CA LYS A 319 10.97 -21.26 -3.20
C LYS A 319 10.65 -20.99 -4.66
N VAL A 320 10.41 -19.75 -5.03
CA VAL A 320 10.02 -19.35 -6.39
C VAL A 320 11.25 -19.06 -7.26
N PHE A 321 12.23 -18.36 -6.71
CA PHE A 321 13.37 -17.83 -7.47
C PHE A 321 14.67 -18.65 -7.29
N GLY A 322 14.67 -19.62 -6.36
CA GLY A 322 15.84 -20.41 -6.02
C GLY A 322 16.70 -19.79 -4.92
N ASN A 323 17.56 -20.63 -4.31
CA ASN A 323 18.39 -20.20 -3.18
C ASN A 323 19.48 -19.18 -3.54
N ASN A 324 19.95 -19.17 -4.78
CA ASN A 324 21.02 -18.29 -5.27
C ASN A 324 20.47 -17.40 -6.40
N THR A 325 19.34 -16.79 -6.17
CA THR A 325 18.70 -15.91 -7.17
C THR A 325 19.42 -14.56 -7.25
N ASP A 326 19.52 -14.03 -8.47
CA ASP A 326 20.05 -12.69 -8.75
C ASP A 326 18.95 -11.61 -8.65
N VAL A 327 17.66 -11.99 -8.47
CA VAL A 327 16.56 -11.02 -8.35
C VAL A 327 16.84 -10.04 -7.21
N MET A 328 16.78 -8.76 -7.51
CA MET A 328 16.99 -7.73 -6.49
C MET A 328 15.76 -7.63 -5.58
N VAL A 329 15.99 -7.45 -4.28
CA VAL A 329 14.92 -7.33 -3.29
C VAL A 329 15.15 -6.11 -2.41
N SER A 330 14.12 -5.34 -2.15
CA SER A 330 14.16 -4.33 -1.09
C SER A 330 12.77 -4.12 -0.46
N SER A 331 12.75 -3.52 0.74
CA SER A 331 11.54 -3.02 1.36
C SER A 331 11.65 -1.52 1.62
N THR A 332 10.64 -0.78 1.24
CA THR A 332 10.56 0.68 1.44
C THR A 332 9.88 1.08 2.75
N LYS A 333 9.55 0.10 3.61
CA LYS A 333 8.95 0.36 4.93
C LYS A 333 9.91 0.99 5.95
N GLY A 334 11.22 0.97 5.69
CA GLY A 334 12.18 1.81 6.41
C GLY A 334 11.94 3.31 6.19
N ASN A 335 11.44 3.69 5.01
CA ASN A 335 11.12 5.07 4.64
C ASN A 335 9.73 5.48 5.16
N THR A 336 8.71 4.68 4.87
CA THR A 336 7.29 5.05 5.05
C THR A 336 6.68 4.56 6.35
N GLY A 337 7.34 3.66 7.10
CA GLY A 337 6.66 2.78 8.03
C GLY A 337 5.76 1.80 7.30
N HIS A 338 4.99 1.03 8.03
CA HIS A 338 3.99 0.12 7.49
C HIS A 338 2.62 0.80 7.42
N LEU A 339 2.18 1.16 6.22
CA LEU A 339 0.90 1.85 6.00
C LEU A 339 -0.31 0.90 6.02
N LEU A 340 -0.18 -0.28 6.60
CA LEU A 340 -1.24 -1.29 6.73
C LEU A 340 -1.99 -1.51 5.40
N GLY A 341 -3.31 -1.25 5.36
CA GLY A 341 -4.12 -1.45 4.17
C GLY A 341 -3.76 -0.58 2.97
N ALA A 342 -3.02 0.52 3.16
CA ALA A 342 -2.54 1.40 2.08
C ALA A 342 -1.17 0.97 1.52
N ALA A 343 -0.42 0.10 2.22
CA ALA A 343 0.98 -0.18 1.92
C ALA A 343 1.19 -0.66 0.47
N GLY A 344 0.45 -1.67 0.03
CA GLY A 344 0.66 -2.26 -1.30
C GLY A 344 0.40 -1.31 -2.46
N ALA A 345 -0.51 -0.34 -2.32
CA ALA A 345 -0.74 0.66 -3.35
C ALA A 345 0.41 1.68 -3.45
N VAL A 346 0.94 2.13 -2.31
CA VAL A 346 2.13 2.99 -2.28
C VAL A 346 3.34 2.24 -2.85
N GLU A 347 3.50 0.97 -2.52
CA GLU A 347 4.56 0.10 -3.03
C GLU A 347 4.43 -0.15 -4.55
N ALA A 348 3.22 -0.34 -5.06
CA ALA A 348 2.96 -0.41 -6.51
C ALA A 348 3.35 0.88 -7.24
N ILE A 349 3.07 2.05 -6.66
CA ILE A 349 3.52 3.35 -7.18
C ILE A 349 5.04 3.44 -7.18
N ILE A 350 5.70 3.04 -6.09
CA ILE A 350 7.17 3.00 -5.99
C ILE A 350 7.76 2.06 -7.05
N CYS A 351 7.19 0.87 -7.24
CA CYS A 351 7.60 -0.06 -8.31
C CYS A 351 7.48 0.58 -9.70
N THR A 352 6.37 1.27 -9.96
CA THR A 352 6.14 1.95 -11.24
C THR A 352 7.18 3.06 -11.47
N LYS A 353 7.46 3.88 -10.46
CA LYS A 353 8.49 4.92 -10.53
C LYS A 353 9.91 4.36 -10.64
N ALA A 354 10.18 3.24 -9.98
CA ALA A 354 11.45 2.53 -10.09
C ALA A 354 11.73 2.07 -11.53
N MET A 355 10.73 1.51 -12.21
CA MET A 355 10.83 1.13 -13.63
C MET A 355 10.99 2.35 -14.56
N GLU A 356 10.23 3.42 -14.30
CA GLU A 356 10.28 4.65 -15.11
C GLU A 356 11.70 5.25 -15.12
N GLU A 357 12.34 5.34 -13.95
CA GLU A 357 13.66 5.96 -13.80
C GLU A 357 14.84 4.96 -13.86
N GLY A 358 14.58 3.65 -13.89
CA GLY A 358 15.63 2.63 -13.84
C GLY A 358 16.41 2.68 -12.51
N ILE A 359 15.71 2.83 -11.38
CA ILE A 359 16.32 2.94 -10.06
C ILE A 359 15.64 1.97 -9.09
N VAL A 360 16.39 1.01 -8.57
CA VAL A 360 15.93 0.14 -7.47
C VAL A 360 16.18 0.84 -6.14
N PRO A 361 15.13 1.13 -5.35
CA PRO A 361 15.29 1.76 -4.04
C PRO A 361 15.95 0.79 -3.04
N PRO A 362 16.78 1.28 -2.11
CA PRO A 362 17.38 0.43 -1.09
C PRO A 362 16.43 0.19 0.10
N THR A 363 16.64 -0.91 0.81
CA THR A 363 16.21 -1.06 2.19
C THR A 363 17.10 -0.16 3.04
N ILE A 364 16.54 0.95 3.53
CA ILE A 364 17.29 1.92 4.33
C ILE A 364 17.50 1.41 5.76
N ASN A 365 18.47 2.00 6.47
CA ASN A 365 18.76 1.74 7.89
C ASN A 365 19.28 0.31 8.19
N TYR A 366 19.48 -0.52 7.17
CA TYR A 366 20.07 -1.86 7.30
C TYR A 366 21.55 -1.76 7.73
N LYS A 367 21.94 -2.52 8.75
CA LYS A 367 23.30 -2.50 9.32
C LYS A 367 23.90 -3.88 9.54
N GLU A 368 23.11 -4.84 9.99
CA GLU A 368 23.60 -6.17 10.38
C GLU A 368 22.92 -7.27 9.56
N LYS A 369 23.75 -8.06 8.87
CA LYS A 369 23.29 -9.19 8.07
C LYS A 369 22.65 -10.26 8.95
N ASP A 370 21.47 -10.71 8.55
CA ASP A 370 20.84 -11.91 9.08
C ASP A 370 21.09 -13.06 8.11
N GLU A 371 21.75 -14.12 8.56
CA GLU A 371 22.08 -15.28 7.74
C GLU A 371 20.82 -16.08 7.34
N GLU A 372 19.72 -15.90 8.05
CA GLU A 372 18.42 -16.49 7.69
C GLU A 372 17.66 -15.68 6.63
N CYS A 373 18.05 -14.40 6.40
CA CYS A 373 17.48 -13.49 5.42
C CYS A 373 18.50 -13.14 4.31
N ASP A 374 19.15 -14.16 3.74
CA ASP A 374 20.26 -14.04 2.78
C ASP A 374 19.82 -13.83 1.32
N LEU A 375 18.87 -12.94 1.09
CA LEU A 375 18.43 -12.51 -0.24
C LEU A 375 19.46 -11.55 -0.89
N ASN A 376 19.33 -11.33 -2.20
CA ASN A 376 20.06 -10.27 -2.90
C ASN A 376 19.45 -8.89 -2.57
N LEU A 377 19.63 -8.48 -1.31
CA LEU A 377 19.06 -7.22 -0.79
C LEU A 377 19.78 -6.01 -1.38
N VAL A 378 19.02 -5.05 -1.87
CA VAL A 378 19.52 -3.72 -2.18
C VAL A 378 19.56 -2.92 -0.89
N VAL A 379 20.77 -2.63 -0.39
CA VAL A 379 21.03 -1.91 0.86
C VAL A 379 22.02 -0.76 0.63
N GLY A 380 22.02 0.23 1.53
CA GLY A 380 22.92 1.37 1.40
C GLY A 380 22.48 2.37 0.34
N ASP A 381 22.89 2.18 -0.90
CA ASP A 381 22.55 3.07 -2.02
C ASP A 381 21.59 2.41 -3.01
N SER A 382 20.78 3.24 -3.69
CA SER A 382 19.96 2.79 -4.81
C SER A 382 20.82 2.22 -5.93
N LYS A 383 20.33 1.18 -6.60
CA LYS A 383 20.99 0.62 -7.78
C LYS A 383 20.36 1.14 -9.06
N LYS A 384 21.17 1.55 -10.02
CA LYS A 384 20.70 1.84 -11.38
C LYS A 384 20.63 0.54 -12.16
N GLU A 385 19.46 0.22 -12.69
CA GLU A 385 19.20 -1.02 -13.43
C GLU A 385 18.07 -0.82 -14.44
N ASN A 386 18.12 -1.51 -15.56
CA ASN A 386 17.00 -1.51 -16.49
C ASN A 386 15.94 -2.51 -15.99
N LEU A 387 14.86 -1.99 -15.45
CA LEU A 387 13.78 -2.78 -14.89
C LEU A 387 12.68 -2.98 -15.94
N ASN A 388 12.44 -4.21 -16.34
CA ASN A 388 11.38 -4.59 -17.27
C ASN A 388 10.17 -5.18 -16.56
N ILE A 389 10.41 -6.05 -15.56
CA ILE A 389 9.35 -6.70 -14.78
C ILE A 389 9.68 -6.61 -13.30
N VAL A 390 8.72 -6.14 -12.53
CA VAL A 390 8.82 -6.02 -11.07
C VAL A 390 7.64 -6.68 -10.39
N LEU A 391 7.88 -7.26 -9.21
CA LEU A 391 6.83 -7.77 -8.33
C LEU A 391 6.67 -6.86 -7.11
N SER A 392 5.43 -6.74 -6.62
CA SER A 392 5.14 -6.14 -5.33
C SER A 392 4.35 -7.14 -4.49
N ASN A 393 4.91 -7.48 -3.31
CA ASN A 393 4.34 -8.46 -2.40
C ASN A 393 3.64 -7.78 -1.22
N SER A 394 2.51 -8.33 -0.81
CA SER A 394 1.84 -7.97 0.45
C SER A 394 1.38 -9.20 1.19
N LEU A 395 1.77 -9.30 2.45
CA LEU A 395 1.41 -10.39 3.36
C LEU A 395 0.63 -9.80 4.54
N GLY A 396 -0.56 -10.31 4.82
CA GLY A 396 -1.47 -9.71 5.80
C GLY A 396 -1.91 -10.67 6.89
N PHE A 397 -2.29 -10.14 8.05
CA PHE A 397 -2.97 -10.89 9.08
C PHE A 397 -4.18 -11.62 8.51
N GLY A 398 -4.50 -12.80 9.07
CA GLY A 398 -5.44 -13.74 8.48
C GLY A 398 -4.79 -14.68 7.46
N GLY A 399 -3.46 -14.53 7.23
CA GLY A 399 -2.72 -15.30 6.23
C GLY A 399 -3.00 -14.86 4.79
N HIS A 400 -3.46 -13.63 4.59
CA HIS A 400 -3.74 -13.07 3.27
C HIS A 400 -2.46 -12.70 2.55
N ASN A 401 -2.17 -13.36 1.43
CA ASN A 401 -1.01 -13.09 0.59
C ASN A 401 -1.46 -12.59 -0.78
N ALA A 402 -0.82 -11.54 -1.28
CA ALA A 402 -1.06 -10.98 -2.60
C ALA A 402 0.24 -10.56 -3.26
N CYS A 403 0.35 -10.79 -4.56
CA CYS A 403 1.46 -10.36 -5.40
C CYS A 403 0.91 -9.79 -6.71
N ILE A 404 1.39 -8.63 -7.11
CA ILE A 404 1.15 -8.06 -8.44
C ILE A 404 2.44 -8.04 -9.24
N ALA A 405 2.34 -8.34 -10.53
CA ALA A 405 3.42 -8.23 -11.50
C ALA A 405 3.16 -7.02 -12.40
N ILE A 406 4.12 -6.11 -12.46
CA ILE A 406 4.06 -4.90 -13.27
C ILE A 406 5.20 -4.95 -14.28
N LYS A 407 4.88 -4.64 -15.53
CA LYS A 407 5.83 -4.60 -16.65
C LYS A 407 5.98 -3.18 -17.16
N LYS A 408 7.21 -2.84 -17.56
CA LYS A 408 7.50 -1.61 -18.29
C LYS A 408 6.69 -1.57 -19.59
N PHE A 409 6.00 -0.47 -19.81
CA PHE A 409 5.24 -0.31 -21.05
C PHE A 409 6.18 0.11 -22.19
N GLU A 410 6.09 -0.60 -23.28
CA GLU A 410 6.74 -0.29 -24.55
C GLU A 410 5.67 0.05 -25.57
N ASN A 411 5.79 1.22 -26.23
CA ASN A 411 4.85 1.73 -27.22
C ASN A 411 4.79 0.84 -28.48
#